data_e8263bf98e7ae85e1fce4d49fa55d911
#
_entry.id   e8263bf98e7ae85e1fce4d49fa55d911
#
_cell.length_a   1.000
_cell.length_b   1.000
_cell.length_c   1.000
_cell.angle_alpha   90.00
_cell.angle_beta   90.00
_cell.angle_gamma   90.00
#
_symmetry.space_group_name_H-M   'P 1'
#
loop_
_entity.id
_entity.type
_entity.pdbx_description
1 polymer ?
#
loop_
_entity_poly.entity_id
_entity_poly.type
_entity_poly.pdbx_seq_one_letter_code
_entity_poly.pdbx_strand_id
1 'polypeptide(L)'
;MAFSSEEEQLQKFRNDETAQHYFEVLRTLISKKSIFAQNIGLYDVAAYLGEIFSRIGAEVTIDETHTAPFVLAKFKSPNPDAKTIIFYQHYDTVPADNDQPWTDEPFRLTVRKGYMLSLIHI
;
A
#
# COMPACT_ATOMS: atom_id res chain seq x y z
N MET A 1 -2.34 19.15 29.01
CA MET A 1 -2.18 17.78 28.48
C MET A 1 -0.70 17.55 28.23
N ALA A 2 -0.07 16.62 28.91
CA ALA A 2 1.28 16.18 28.55
C ALA A 2 1.16 15.31 27.29
N PHE A 3 1.87 15.67 26.24
CA PHE A 3 2.00 14.79 25.09
C PHE A 3 2.83 13.58 25.54
N SER A 4 2.34 12.37 25.25
CA SER A 4 3.11 11.15 25.48
C SER A 4 4.44 11.25 24.72
N SER A 5 5.51 10.69 25.28
CA SER A 5 6.81 10.68 24.61
C SER A 5 6.70 9.96 23.26
N GLU A 6 7.57 10.30 22.32
CA GLU A 6 7.62 9.64 21.01
C GLU A 6 7.74 8.12 21.15
N GLU A 7 8.47 7.66 22.14
CA GLU A 7 8.66 6.25 22.45
C GLU A 7 7.38 5.56 22.95
N GLU A 8 6.57 6.23 23.76
CA GLU A 8 5.25 5.74 24.19
C GLU A 8 4.28 5.64 23.03
N GLN A 9 4.29 6.60 22.09
CA GLN A 9 3.47 6.57 20.90
C GLN A 9 3.87 5.43 19.97
N LEU A 10 5.16 5.21 19.76
CA LEU A 10 5.69 4.10 18.99
C LEU A 10 5.34 2.73 19.59
N GLN A 11 5.43 2.62 20.93
CA GLN A 11 5.07 1.40 21.61
C GLN A 11 3.57 1.11 21.53
N LYS A 12 2.73 2.14 21.65
CA LYS A 12 1.29 2.04 21.47
C LYS A 12 0.95 1.57 20.04
N PHE A 13 1.61 2.14 19.02
CA PHE A 13 1.46 1.71 17.63
C PHE A 13 1.86 0.24 17.43
N ARG A 14 2.97 -0.19 18.01
CA ARG A 14 3.43 -1.59 17.92
C ARG A 14 2.47 -2.59 18.54
N ASN A 15 1.74 -2.18 19.56
CA ASN A 15 0.78 -3.03 20.28
C ASN A 15 -0.65 -2.94 19.73
N ASP A 16 -0.91 -2.05 18.76
CA ASP A 16 -2.22 -1.88 18.13
C ASP A 16 -2.40 -2.93 17.03
N GLU A 17 -3.39 -3.81 17.19
CA GLU A 17 -3.68 -4.87 16.21
C GLU A 17 -4.06 -4.32 14.85
N THR A 18 -4.77 -3.18 14.80
CA THR A 18 -5.14 -2.50 13.56
C THR A 18 -3.90 -1.99 12.83
N ALA A 19 -2.97 -1.36 13.56
CA ALA A 19 -1.71 -0.90 13.02
C ALA A 19 -0.84 -2.05 12.49
N GLN A 20 -0.79 -3.18 13.21
CA GLN A 20 -0.10 -4.38 12.76
C GLN A 20 -0.71 -4.94 11.47
N HIS A 21 -2.04 -4.96 11.36
CA HIS A 21 -2.71 -5.38 10.14
C HIS A 21 -2.34 -4.49 8.95
N TYR A 22 -2.38 -3.17 9.09
CA TYR A 22 -1.98 -2.24 8.02
C TYR A 22 -0.51 -2.39 7.64
N PHE A 23 0.35 -2.67 8.61
CA PHE A 23 1.76 -2.93 8.38
C PHE A 23 1.98 -4.18 7.51
N GLU A 24 1.24 -5.26 7.76
CA GLU A 24 1.30 -6.48 6.96
C GLU A 24 0.75 -6.26 5.53
N VAL A 25 -0.32 -5.48 5.37
CA VAL A 25 -0.84 -5.07 4.06
C VAL A 25 0.23 -4.31 3.27
N LEU A 26 0.88 -3.33 3.90
CA LEU A 26 1.95 -2.54 3.28
C LEU A 26 3.14 -3.42 2.89
N ARG A 27 3.56 -4.32 3.77
CA ARG A 27 4.65 -5.27 3.52
C ARG A 27 4.36 -6.14 2.29
N THR A 28 3.14 -6.64 2.19
CA THR A 28 2.69 -7.47 1.07
C THR A 28 2.66 -6.68 -0.23
N LEU A 29 2.13 -5.45 -0.22
CA LEU A 29 2.12 -4.57 -1.39
C LEU A 29 3.53 -4.31 -1.91
N ILE A 30 4.47 -3.94 -1.04
CA ILE A 30 5.86 -3.67 -1.40
C ILE A 30 6.52 -4.90 -2.04
N SER A 31 6.23 -6.11 -1.55
CA SER A 31 6.83 -7.35 -2.05
C SER A 31 6.38 -7.74 -3.47
N LYS A 32 5.27 -7.18 -3.96
CA LYS A 32 4.66 -7.57 -5.24
C LYS A 32 5.30 -6.94 -6.48
N LYS A 33 6.28 -6.07 -6.35
CA LYS A 33 7.11 -5.52 -7.44
C LYS A 33 6.30 -4.96 -8.63
N SER A 34 5.37 -4.06 -8.40
CA SER A 34 4.51 -3.47 -9.45
C SER A 34 5.27 -2.47 -10.33
N ILE A 35 6.08 -2.94 -11.27
CA ILE A 35 6.96 -2.11 -12.11
C ILE A 35 6.33 -1.93 -13.49
N PHE A 36 5.69 -0.76 -13.72
CA PHE A 36 5.01 -0.48 -14.99
C PHE A 36 5.96 -0.53 -16.19
N ALA A 37 7.12 0.09 -16.11
CA ALA A 37 8.10 0.15 -17.21
C ALA A 37 8.57 -1.24 -17.69
N GLN A 38 8.48 -2.25 -16.86
CA GLN A 38 8.88 -3.63 -17.14
C GLN A 38 7.69 -4.58 -17.29
N ASN A 39 6.47 -4.09 -17.12
CA ASN A 39 5.23 -4.89 -17.11
C ASN A 39 5.29 -6.06 -16.11
N ILE A 40 5.82 -5.79 -14.91
CA ILE A 40 5.99 -6.78 -13.85
C ILE A 40 5.01 -6.48 -12.72
N GLY A 41 4.30 -7.51 -12.22
CA GLY A 41 3.53 -7.49 -10.99
C GLY A 41 2.26 -6.65 -10.99
N LEU A 42 1.90 -5.98 -12.09
CA LEU A 42 0.77 -5.06 -12.14
C LEU A 42 -0.57 -5.77 -11.86
N TYR A 43 -0.78 -6.93 -12.46
CA TYR A 43 -2.00 -7.74 -12.26
C TYR A 43 -2.06 -8.33 -10.84
N ASP A 44 -0.93 -8.77 -10.30
CA ASP A 44 -0.86 -9.31 -8.94
C ASP A 44 -1.20 -8.25 -7.89
N VAL A 45 -0.73 -7.02 -8.08
CA VAL A 45 -1.06 -5.91 -7.18
C VAL A 45 -2.52 -5.49 -7.36
N ALA A 46 -3.03 -5.39 -8.59
CA ALA A 46 -4.43 -5.06 -8.84
C ALA A 46 -5.37 -6.07 -8.19
N ALA A 47 -5.10 -7.37 -8.33
CA ALA A 47 -5.87 -8.43 -7.70
C ALA A 47 -5.83 -8.33 -6.16
N TYR A 48 -4.66 -8.10 -5.59
CA TYR A 48 -4.49 -7.95 -4.14
C TYR A 48 -5.23 -6.70 -3.60
N LEU A 49 -5.15 -5.57 -4.30
CA LEU A 49 -5.91 -4.37 -3.94
C LEU A 49 -7.43 -4.64 -4.02
N GLY A 50 -7.88 -5.32 -5.06
CA GLY A 50 -9.28 -5.71 -5.20
C GLY A 50 -9.76 -6.57 -4.04
N GLU A 51 -8.95 -7.53 -3.60
CA GLU A 51 -9.24 -8.37 -2.44
C GLU A 51 -9.34 -7.55 -1.14
N ILE A 52 -8.37 -6.65 -0.89
CA ILE A 52 -8.37 -5.79 0.30
C ILE A 52 -9.65 -4.94 0.34
N PHE A 53 -9.95 -4.23 -0.76
CA PHE A 53 -11.11 -3.36 -0.82
C PHE A 53 -12.43 -4.12 -0.70
N SER A 54 -12.54 -5.31 -1.28
CA SER A 54 -13.72 -6.17 -1.14
C SER A 54 -13.92 -6.61 0.32
N ARG A 55 -12.85 -6.97 1.02
CA ARG A 55 -12.91 -7.39 2.43
C ARG A 55 -13.43 -6.30 3.36
N ILE A 56 -13.18 -5.04 3.03
CA ILE A 56 -13.68 -3.90 3.81
C ILE A 56 -15.00 -3.32 3.28
N GLY A 57 -15.68 -4.05 2.39
CA GLY A 57 -17.05 -3.76 1.96
C GLY A 57 -17.20 -2.90 0.71
N ALA A 58 -16.15 -2.72 -0.09
CA ALA A 58 -16.26 -2.04 -1.37
C ALA A 58 -16.86 -2.93 -2.45
N GLU A 59 -17.61 -2.33 -3.36
CA GLU A 59 -17.89 -2.87 -4.68
C GLU A 59 -16.66 -2.61 -5.56
N VAL A 60 -15.98 -3.68 -6.00
CA VAL A 60 -14.72 -3.59 -6.73
C VAL A 60 -14.89 -3.96 -8.19
N THR A 61 -14.32 -3.15 -9.07
CA THR A 61 -14.16 -3.44 -10.50
C THR A 61 -12.68 -3.34 -10.85
N ILE A 62 -12.14 -4.35 -11.54
CA ILE A 62 -10.81 -4.32 -12.12
C ILE A 62 -10.97 -4.21 -13.64
N ASP A 63 -10.57 -3.08 -14.21
CA ASP A 63 -10.60 -2.84 -15.64
C ASP A 63 -9.23 -3.17 -16.25
N GLU A 64 -9.18 -4.22 -17.04
CA GLU A 64 -7.99 -4.74 -17.72
C GLU A 64 -7.91 -4.33 -19.20
N THR A 65 -8.75 -3.41 -19.65
CA THR A 65 -8.79 -2.98 -21.05
C THR A 65 -7.62 -2.08 -21.46
N HIS A 66 -6.82 -1.66 -20.51
CA HIS A 66 -5.64 -0.80 -20.71
C HIS A 66 -4.33 -1.57 -20.48
N THR A 67 -3.21 -0.91 -20.73
CA THR A 67 -1.86 -1.51 -20.54
C THR A 67 -1.60 -1.97 -19.12
N ALA A 68 -2.20 -1.31 -18.14
CA ALA A 68 -2.18 -1.71 -16.73
C ALA A 68 -3.61 -1.73 -16.19
N PRO A 69 -3.94 -2.67 -15.28
CA PRO A 69 -5.26 -2.72 -14.69
C PRO A 69 -5.60 -1.48 -13.87
N PHE A 70 -6.83 -0.99 -14.00
CA PHE A 70 -7.41 0.00 -13.08
C PHE A 70 -8.24 -0.71 -12.03
N VAL A 71 -8.01 -0.38 -10.76
CA VAL A 71 -8.82 -0.87 -9.65
C VAL A 71 -9.74 0.24 -9.19
N LEU A 72 -11.04 0.05 -9.36
CA LEU A 72 -12.08 0.94 -8.87
C LEU A 72 -12.77 0.30 -7.68
N ALA A 73 -12.65 0.91 -6.50
CA ALA A 73 -13.32 0.48 -5.28
C ALA A 73 -14.35 1.54 -4.87
N LYS A 74 -15.61 1.14 -4.80
CA LYS A 74 -16.73 2.02 -4.49
C LYS A 74 -17.37 1.65 -3.17
N PHE A 75 -17.39 2.58 -2.24
CA PHE A 75 -18.11 2.48 -0.99
C PHE A 75 -19.41 3.29 -1.08
N LYS A 76 -20.52 2.67 -0.73
CA LYS A 76 -21.83 3.35 -0.71
C LYS A 76 -22.06 3.97 0.66
N SER A 77 -22.44 5.25 0.67
CA SER A 77 -22.93 5.88 1.89
C SER A 77 -24.36 5.42 2.20
N PRO A 78 -24.71 5.23 3.47
CA PRO A 78 -26.13 5.04 3.88
C PRO A 78 -26.95 6.32 3.72
N ASN A 79 -26.31 7.50 3.61
CA ASN A 79 -26.99 8.77 3.36
C ASN A 79 -27.19 8.97 1.86
N PRO A 80 -28.46 9.04 1.34
CA PRO A 80 -28.72 9.22 -0.08
C PRO A 80 -28.24 10.60 -0.61
N ASP A 81 -28.11 11.59 0.24
CA ASP A 81 -27.66 12.95 -0.12
C ASP A 81 -26.13 13.13 0.01
N ALA A 82 -25.40 12.06 0.30
CA ALA A 82 -23.95 12.11 0.44
C ALA A 82 -23.27 12.47 -0.88
N LYS A 83 -22.32 13.39 -0.79
CA LYS A 83 -21.47 13.74 -1.93
C LYS A 83 -20.47 12.61 -2.20
N THR A 84 -20.14 12.41 -3.46
CA THR A 84 -19.08 11.48 -3.87
C THR A 84 -17.72 12.14 -3.72
N ILE A 85 -16.79 11.44 -3.05
CA ILE A 85 -15.39 11.81 -2.94
C ILE A 85 -14.59 10.77 -3.71
N ILE A 86 -13.65 11.21 -4.54
CA ILE A 86 -12.77 10.34 -5.30
C ILE A 86 -11.35 10.49 -4.75
N PHE A 87 -10.74 9.37 -4.35
CA PHE A 87 -9.33 9.27 -4.04
C PHE A 87 -8.62 8.61 -5.22
N TYR A 88 -7.66 9.31 -5.81
CA TYR A 88 -6.83 8.78 -6.89
C TYR A 88 -5.42 8.50 -6.36
N GLN A 89 -4.95 7.28 -6.59
CA GLN A 89 -3.60 6.84 -6.24
C GLN A 89 -3.06 5.89 -7.32
N HIS A 90 -1.77 5.96 -7.61
CA HIS A 90 -1.11 4.96 -8.43
C HIS A 90 -0.51 3.85 -7.55
N TYR A 91 -0.38 2.66 -8.09
CA TYR A 91 0.19 1.49 -7.40
C TYR A 91 1.46 0.94 -8.06
N ASP A 92 1.86 1.53 -9.19
CA ASP A 92 3.11 1.17 -9.84
C ASP A 92 4.31 1.88 -9.20
N THR A 93 5.47 1.31 -9.42
CA THR A 93 6.76 1.80 -8.94
C THR A 93 7.76 1.91 -10.08
N VAL A 94 8.88 2.58 -9.82
CA VAL A 94 10.05 2.59 -10.72
C VAL A 94 10.84 1.27 -10.59
N PRO A 95 11.61 0.87 -11.63
CA PRO A 95 12.56 -0.23 -11.50
C PRO A 95 13.59 0.04 -10.41
N ALA A 96 14.01 -1.01 -9.71
CA ALA A 96 15.17 -0.98 -8.85
C ALA A 96 16.34 -1.63 -9.59
N ASP A 97 17.20 -0.82 -10.17
CA ASP A 97 18.35 -1.31 -10.91
C ASP A 97 19.43 -1.84 -9.97
N ASN A 98 20.10 -2.91 -10.37
CA ASN A 98 21.16 -3.55 -9.56
C ASN A 98 22.39 -2.66 -9.36
N ASP A 99 22.54 -1.62 -10.18
CA ASP A 99 23.66 -0.66 -10.11
C ASP A 99 23.45 0.44 -9.06
N GLN A 100 22.27 0.48 -8.42
CA GLN A 100 21.98 1.43 -7.35
C GLN A 100 22.50 0.91 -6.00
N PRO A 101 23.04 1.78 -5.15
CA PRO A 101 23.62 1.38 -3.85
C PRO A 101 22.53 1.11 -2.80
N TRP A 102 21.70 0.11 -3.04
CA TRP A 102 20.66 -0.31 -2.09
C TRP A 102 21.30 -0.84 -0.80
N THR A 103 20.85 -0.32 0.33
CA THR A 103 21.28 -0.82 1.65
C THR A 103 20.60 -2.13 2.02
N ASP A 104 19.36 -2.30 1.58
CA ASP A 104 18.52 -3.49 1.78
C ASP A 104 17.82 -3.85 0.47
N GLU A 105 17.17 -5.00 0.42
CA GLU A 105 16.34 -5.42 -0.72
C GLU A 105 15.22 -4.39 -0.98
N PRO A 106 15.19 -3.71 -2.15
CA PRO A 106 14.29 -2.57 -2.40
C PRO A 106 12.79 -2.93 -2.31
N PHE A 107 12.41 -4.13 -2.73
CA PHE A 107 11.02 -4.62 -2.67
C PHE A 107 10.71 -5.39 -1.38
N ARG A 108 11.44 -5.08 -0.33
CA ARG A 108 11.23 -5.62 1.00
C ARG A 108 11.10 -4.49 2.01
N LEU A 109 9.96 -4.46 2.72
CA LEU A 109 9.81 -3.53 3.82
C LEU A 109 10.71 -3.96 4.98
N THR A 110 11.74 -3.17 5.26
CA THR A 110 12.71 -3.40 6.33
C THR A 110 12.55 -2.34 7.42
N VAL A 111 12.61 -2.76 8.68
CA VAL A 111 12.60 -1.82 9.82
C VAL A 111 14.01 -1.76 10.39
N ARG A 112 14.61 -0.55 10.40
CA ARG A 112 15.95 -0.32 10.93
C ARG A 112 15.99 0.98 11.72
N LYS A 113 16.45 0.91 12.95
CA LYS A 113 16.56 2.08 13.86
C LYS A 113 15.27 2.90 13.99
N GLY A 114 14.09 2.24 13.99
CA GLY A 114 12.79 2.89 14.08
C GLY A 114 12.23 3.43 12.76
N TYR A 115 12.96 3.32 11.66
CA TYR A 115 12.50 3.74 10.33
C TYR A 115 12.04 2.55 9.50
N MET A 116 11.01 2.76 8.69
CA MET A 116 10.57 1.82 7.65
C MET A 116 11.29 2.18 6.35
N LEU A 117 12.04 1.23 5.80
CA LEU A 117 12.83 1.38 4.59
C LEU A 117 12.28 0.48 3.49
N SER A 118 12.20 0.99 2.28
CA SER A 118 11.83 0.23 1.09
C SER A 118 12.42 0.86 -0.17
N LEU A 119 11.85 0.62 -1.35
CA LEU A 119 12.31 1.07 -2.66
C LEU A 119 12.74 2.54 -2.76
N ILE A 120 12.15 3.45 -1.99
CA ILE A 120 12.50 4.88 -2.03
C ILE A 120 13.71 5.27 -1.17
N HIS A 121 14.27 4.32 -0.42
CA HIS A 121 15.38 4.57 0.51
C HIS A 121 16.66 3.89 -0.02
N ILE A 122 17.49 4.68 -0.64
CA ILE A 122 18.80 4.26 -1.16
C ILE A 122 19.87 4.41 -0.08
#